data_adbd75a5228daf37b780a1ad31d64817
#
_entry.id   adbd75a5228daf37b780a1ad31d64817
#
_cell.length_a   1.000
_cell.length_b   1.000
_cell.length_c   1.000
_cell.angle_alpha   90.00
_cell.angle_beta   90.00
_cell.angle_gamma   90.00
#
_symmetry.space_group_name_H-M   'P 1'
#
loop_
_entity.id
_entity.type
_entity.pdbx_description
1 polymer ?
#
loop_
_entity_poly.entity_id
_entity_poly.type
_entity_poly.pdbx_seq_one_letter_code
_entity_poly.pdbx_strand_id
1 'polypeptide(L)'
;RFSSRQEEVSTISRSLKQIAKETDIPILALSQLNRGVESREGLEGKRPQLSDLRESGAIEQDADMVLFVHRPEYYHIYQDENGRDLHGMAQIIIAKHRKGATGDVLLNFRGEFTRFENPESAGNNINSPAIGGGEIIGSKMNGGDFMPSSEDAPFAPSDNGSAPF
;
A
#
# COMPACT_ATOMS: atom_id res chain seq x y z
N ARG A 1 -0.11 36.55 -4.25
CA ARG A 1 1.27 36.25 -3.86
C ARG A 1 1.22 35.71 -2.45
N PHE A 2 1.67 34.51 -2.23
CA PHE A 2 1.65 33.89 -0.89
C PHE A 2 2.71 34.55 -0.01
N SER A 3 2.42 34.71 1.27
CA SER A 3 3.34 35.31 2.24
C SER A 3 4.37 34.29 2.75
N SER A 4 4.02 33.00 2.70
CA SER A 4 4.87 31.89 3.13
C SER A 4 4.63 30.64 2.31
N ARG A 5 5.63 29.73 2.29
CA ARG A 5 5.49 28.40 1.67
C ARG A 5 4.39 27.57 2.33
N GLN A 6 4.21 27.74 3.63
CA GLN A 6 3.15 27.04 4.37
C GLN A 6 1.74 27.44 3.89
N GLU A 7 1.54 28.73 3.63
CA GLU A 7 0.27 29.24 3.09
C GLU A 7 0.01 28.72 1.67
N GLU A 8 1.05 28.68 0.84
CA GLU A 8 0.99 28.12 -0.51
C GLU A 8 0.56 26.64 -0.47
N VAL A 9 1.25 25.80 0.31
CA VAL A 9 0.94 24.37 0.45
C VAL A 9 -0.46 24.17 1.02
N SER A 10 -0.87 24.98 1.99
CA SER A 10 -2.21 24.93 2.55
C SER A 10 -3.30 25.23 1.52
N THR A 11 -3.04 26.21 0.66
CA THR A 11 -3.97 26.58 -0.41
C THR A 11 -4.09 25.47 -1.45
N ILE A 12 -2.95 24.90 -1.87
CA ILE A 12 -2.92 23.78 -2.81
C ILE A 12 -3.69 22.57 -2.23
N SER A 13 -3.44 22.21 -0.97
CA SER A 13 -4.11 21.09 -0.30
C SER A 13 -5.63 21.23 -0.32
N ARG A 14 -6.14 22.41 0.04
CA ARG A 14 -7.58 22.70 0.02
C ARG A 14 -8.15 22.64 -1.39
N SER A 15 -7.43 23.19 -2.37
CA SER A 15 -7.87 23.17 -3.77
C SER A 15 -7.96 21.75 -4.31
N LEU A 16 -6.97 20.89 -4.01
CA LEU A 16 -7.02 19.48 -4.39
C LEU A 16 -8.20 18.76 -3.76
N LYS A 17 -8.49 19.02 -2.49
CA LYS A 17 -9.65 18.47 -1.81
C LYS A 17 -10.98 18.93 -2.42
N GLN A 18 -11.05 20.19 -2.82
CA GLN A 18 -12.22 20.75 -3.46
C GLN A 18 -12.44 20.10 -4.84
N ILE A 19 -11.40 20.03 -5.68
CA ILE A 19 -11.46 19.37 -6.99
C ILE A 19 -11.89 17.91 -6.86
N ALA A 20 -11.32 17.15 -5.91
CA ALA A 20 -11.73 15.77 -5.68
C ALA A 20 -13.21 15.63 -5.38
N LYS A 21 -13.78 16.55 -4.59
CA LYS A 21 -15.22 16.56 -4.28
C LYS A 21 -16.09 16.97 -5.45
N GLU A 22 -15.68 17.99 -6.21
CA GLU A 22 -16.46 18.52 -7.34
C GLU A 22 -16.49 17.55 -8.51
N THR A 23 -15.41 16.80 -8.72
CA THR A 23 -15.28 15.86 -9.84
C THR A 23 -15.60 14.43 -9.47
N ASP A 24 -15.79 14.14 -8.17
CA ASP A 24 -16.01 12.80 -7.60
C ASP A 24 -14.92 11.78 -8.00
N ILE A 25 -13.67 12.24 -8.03
CA ILE A 25 -12.50 11.40 -8.34
C ILE A 25 -11.53 11.36 -7.17
N PRO A 26 -10.83 10.23 -6.96
CA PRO A 26 -9.74 10.17 -5.99
C PRO A 26 -8.52 10.91 -6.51
N ILE A 27 -7.88 11.71 -5.63
CA ILE A 27 -6.63 12.39 -5.92
C ILE A 27 -5.54 11.85 -5.01
N LEU A 28 -4.47 11.33 -5.61
CA LEU A 28 -3.26 10.93 -4.91
C LEU A 28 -2.20 12.02 -5.10
N ALA A 29 -1.82 12.69 -4.01
CA ALA A 29 -0.79 13.71 -4.00
C ALA A 29 0.49 13.18 -3.34
N LEU A 30 1.63 13.42 -3.95
CA LEU A 30 2.94 13.09 -3.40
C LEU A 30 3.51 14.30 -2.67
N SER A 31 3.99 14.07 -1.45
CA SER A 31 4.62 15.11 -0.63
C SER A 31 5.96 14.63 -0.10
N GLN A 32 6.95 15.50 -0.13
CA GLN A 32 8.24 15.24 0.48
C GLN A 32 8.17 15.44 1.99
N LEU A 33 8.80 14.54 2.74
CA LEU A 33 8.96 14.67 4.18
C LEU A 33 10.05 15.67 4.55
N ASN A 34 9.97 16.18 5.77
CA ASN A 34 11.03 16.98 6.34
C ASN A 34 12.29 16.12 6.53
N ARG A 35 13.43 16.67 6.15
CA ARG A 35 14.74 16.02 6.33
C ARG A 35 15.09 15.73 7.78
N GLY A 36 14.40 16.32 8.75
CA GLY A 36 14.55 16.00 10.17
C GLY A 36 14.37 14.51 10.51
N VAL A 37 13.64 13.75 9.69
CA VAL A 37 13.52 12.29 9.81
C VAL A 37 14.89 11.62 9.68
N GLU A 38 15.73 12.11 8.76
CA GLU A 38 17.06 11.56 8.48
C GLU A 38 18.05 11.77 9.64
N SER A 39 17.84 12.76 10.50
CA SER A 39 18.70 13.06 11.64
C SER A 39 18.34 12.32 12.92
N ARG A 40 17.16 11.67 12.98
CA ARG A 40 16.76 10.90 14.15
C ARG A 40 17.53 9.57 14.22
N GLU A 41 17.69 9.03 15.41
CA GLU A 41 18.40 7.78 15.63
C GLU A 41 17.44 6.62 15.92
N GLY A 42 17.91 5.40 15.62
CA GLY A 42 17.17 4.17 15.87
C GLY A 42 16.04 3.88 14.89
N LEU A 43 15.49 2.69 14.98
CA LEU A 43 14.41 2.20 14.12
C LEU A 43 13.18 3.09 14.21
N GLU A 44 12.68 3.32 15.41
CA GLU A 44 11.50 4.16 15.64
C GLU A 44 11.75 5.63 15.30
N GLY A 45 12.97 6.13 15.52
CA GLY A 45 13.33 7.51 15.17
C GLY A 45 13.31 7.77 13.67
N LYS A 46 13.73 6.82 12.86
CA LYS A 46 13.71 6.90 11.38
C LYS A 46 12.33 6.65 10.78
N ARG A 47 11.39 6.15 11.57
CA ARG A 47 10.02 5.91 11.12
C ARG A 47 9.29 7.25 10.88
N PRO A 48 8.70 7.48 9.69
CA PRO A 48 7.94 8.69 9.40
C PRO A 48 6.71 8.83 10.28
N GLN A 49 6.41 10.07 10.65
CA GLN A 49 5.26 10.45 11.47
C GLN A 49 4.50 11.63 10.84
N LEU A 50 3.25 11.86 11.23
CA LEU A 50 2.43 12.97 10.73
C LEU A 50 3.10 14.34 10.94
N SER A 51 3.84 14.50 12.04
CA SER A 51 4.63 15.70 12.32
C SER A 51 5.73 15.98 11.28
N ASP A 52 6.12 14.98 10.48
CA ASP A 52 7.14 15.10 9.43
C ASP A 52 6.59 15.69 8.14
N LEU A 53 5.26 15.79 8.02
CA LEU A 53 4.59 16.60 7.00
C LEU A 53 4.73 18.10 7.28
N ARG A 54 5.91 18.54 7.72
CA ARG A 54 6.20 19.88 8.16
C ARG A 54 5.87 20.92 7.08
N GLU A 55 5.36 22.07 7.51
CA GLU A 55 4.81 23.15 6.69
C GLU A 55 3.40 22.85 6.14
N SER A 56 2.79 21.77 6.48
CA SER A 56 1.51 21.32 5.95
C SER A 56 0.60 20.66 6.99
N GLY A 57 0.46 21.24 8.17
CA GLY A 57 -0.65 20.85 9.05
C GLY A 57 -2.00 20.84 8.31
N ALA A 58 -2.10 21.64 7.24
CA ALA A 58 -3.24 21.62 6.33
C ALA A 58 -3.35 20.30 5.54
N ILE A 59 -2.24 19.74 5.02
CA ILE A 59 -2.27 18.44 4.31
C ILE A 59 -2.82 17.36 5.25
N GLU A 60 -2.31 17.32 6.48
CA GLU A 60 -2.82 16.36 7.46
C GLU A 60 -4.31 16.55 7.71
N GLN A 61 -4.80 17.78 7.83
CA GLN A 61 -6.21 18.04 8.09
C GLN A 61 -7.10 17.74 6.90
N ASP A 62 -6.69 18.11 5.69
CA ASP A 62 -7.48 18.02 4.47
C ASP A 62 -7.51 16.59 3.90
N ALA A 63 -6.41 15.83 4.02
CA ALA A 63 -6.32 14.48 3.52
C ALA A 63 -7.27 13.52 4.24
N ASP A 64 -7.94 12.65 3.49
CA ASP A 64 -8.72 11.55 4.06
C ASP A 64 -7.85 10.40 4.53
N MET A 65 -6.71 10.21 3.86
CA MET A 65 -5.71 9.20 4.16
C MET A 65 -4.31 9.78 4.01
N VAL A 66 -3.42 9.43 4.91
CA VAL A 66 -1.98 9.73 4.82
C VAL A 66 -1.22 8.42 4.89
N LEU A 67 -0.42 8.19 3.87
CA LEU A 67 0.43 7.01 3.73
C LEU A 67 1.89 7.45 3.70
N PHE A 68 2.75 6.77 4.44
CA PHE A 68 4.20 6.93 4.31
C PHE A 68 4.79 5.69 3.67
N VAL A 69 5.75 5.90 2.80
CA VAL A 69 6.61 4.85 2.27
C VAL A 69 7.90 4.86 3.07
N HIS A 70 8.14 3.80 3.82
CA HIS A 70 9.33 3.66 4.66
C HIS A 70 10.14 2.45 4.23
N ARG A 71 11.45 2.64 4.07
CA ARG A 71 12.41 1.60 3.71
C ARG A 71 13.51 1.57 4.78
N PRO A 72 13.44 0.67 5.76
CA PRO A 72 14.43 0.58 6.84
C PRO A 72 15.86 0.40 6.33
N GLU A 73 16.05 -0.44 5.31
CA GLU A 73 17.34 -0.68 4.67
C GLU A 73 18.01 0.60 4.16
N TYR A 74 17.25 1.58 3.68
CA TYR A 74 17.77 2.88 3.25
C TYR A 74 18.52 3.62 4.38
N TYR A 75 18.12 3.34 5.62
CA TYR A 75 18.72 3.89 6.83
C TYR A 75 19.71 2.92 7.50
N HIS A 76 20.14 1.85 6.79
CA HIS A 76 20.99 0.80 7.32
C HIS A 76 20.41 0.06 8.54
N ILE A 77 19.10 -0.04 8.59
CA ILE A 77 18.36 -0.79 9.60
C ILE A 77 17.94 -2.12 8.96
N TYR A 78 18.57 -3.19 9.41
CA TYR A 78 18.43 -4.52 8.80
C TYR A 78 17.62 -5.50 9.64
N GLN A 79 17.28 -5.12 10.87
CA GLN A 79 16.47 -5.94 11.77
C GLN A 79 15.47 -5.07 12.51
N ASP A 80 14.27 -5.63 12.76
CA ASP A 80 13.30 -5.02 13.66
C ASP A 80 13.60 -5.35 15.13
N GLU A 81 12.78 -4.83 16.06
CA GLU A 81 12.91 -5.07 17.49
C GLU A 81 12.77 -6.56 17.88
N ASN A 82 12.16 -7.36 17.04
CA ASN A 82 11.97 -8.80 17.23
C ASN A 82 13.03 -9.65 16.52
N GLY A 83 14.07 -9.01 15.94
CA GLY A 83 15.13 -9.68 15.21
C GLY A 83 14.73 -10.16 13.81
N ARG A 84 13.60 -9.71 13.26
CA ARG A 84 13.19 -10.04 11.89
C ARG A 84 14.11 -9.32 10.90
N ASP A 85 14.54 -10.04 9.87
CA ASP A 85 15.30 -9.46 8.76
C ASP A 85 14.43 -8.49 7.93
N LEU A 86 14.94 -7.29 7.71
CA LEU A 86 14.31 -6.20 6.95
C LEU A 86 15.00 -5.93 5.62
N HIS A 87 15.97 -6.75 5.20
CA HIS A 87 16.61 -6.59 3.90
C HIS A 87 15.58 -6.70 2.77
N GLY A 88 15.64 -5.76 1.83
CA GLY A 88 14.71 -5.71 0.71
C GLY A 88 13.24 -5.51 1.13
N MET A 89 12.98 -5.08 2.36
CA MET A 89 11.64 -4.82 2.85
C MET A 89 11.29 -3.34 2.78
N ALA A 90 10.01 -3.07 2.57
CA ALA A 90 9.43 -1.74 2.68
C ALA A 90 8.13 -1.80 3.48
N GLN A 91 7.77 -0.70 4.10
CA GLN A 91 6.54 -0.55 4.86
C GLN A 91 5.71 0.58 4.26
N ILE A 92 4.43 0.32 4.03
CA ILE A 92 3.44 1.36 3.79
C ILE A 92 2.73 1.62 5.12
N ILE A 93 3.01 2.77 5.72
CA ILE A 93 2.47 3.15 7.02
C ILE A 93 1.21 3.97 6.77
N ILE A 94 0.05 3.43 7.14
CA ILE A 94 -1.22 4.14 7.10
C ILE A 94 -1.30 4.98 8.39
N ALA A 95 -0.75 6.19 8.35
CA ALA A 95 -0.64 7.06 9.53
C ALA A 95 -1.93 7.79 9.85
N LYS A 96 -2.78 8.01 8.86
CA LYS A 96 -4.12 8.58 9.01
C LYS A 96 -5.08 7.90 8.05
N HIS A 97 -6.26 7.57 8.55
CA HIS A 97 -7.37 7.10 7.75
C HIS A 97 -8.69 7.57 8.35
N ARG A 98 -9.39 8.52 7.71
CA ARG A 98 -10.58 9.17 8.26
C ARG A 98 -11.75 8.22 8.50
N LYS A 99 -11.88 7.18 7.68
CA LYS A 99 -13.00 6.21 7.72
C LYS A 99 -12.58 4.78 7.98
N GLY A 100 -11.31 4.53 8.34
CA GLY A 100 -10.79 3.19 8.53
C GLY A 100 -9.69 3.15 9.59
N ALA A 101 -9.09 1.97 9.74
CA ALA A 101 -8.00 1.74 10.67
C ALA A 101 -6.67 2.30 10.14
N THR A 102 -5.79 2.67 11.05
CA THR A 102 -4.37 2.90 10.80
C THR A 102 -3.60 1.60 10.98
N GLY A 103 -2.41 1.50 10.41
CA GLY A 103 -1.58 0.30 10.52
C GLY A 103 -0.47 0.27 9.48
N ASP A 104 0.24 -0.84 9.41
CA ASP A 104 1.38 -1.04 8.53
C ASP A 104 1.13 -2.18 7.57
N VAL A 105 1.51 -1.98 6.33
CA VAL A 105 1.55 -3.02 5.30
C VAL A 105 3.01 -3.26 4.93
N LEU A 106 3.48 -4.49 5.15
CA LEU A 106 4.83 -4.89 4.80
C LEU A 106 4.85 -5.38 3.35
N LEU A 107 5.83 -4.92 2.58
CA LEU A 107 6.03 -5.27 1.17
C LEU A 107 7.48 -5.66 0.93
N ASN A 108 7.74 -6.43 -0.11
CA ASN A 108 9.07 -6.60 -0.67
C ASN A 108 9.40 -5.41 -1.58
N PHE A 109 10.63 -4.94 -1.52
CA PHE A 109 11.13 -3.88 -2.40
C PHE A 109 12.33 -4.38 -3.21
N ARG A 110 12.15 -4.44 -4.53
CA ARG A 110 13.23 -4.74 -5.46
C ARG A 110 13.87 -3.46 -5.94
N GLY A 111 15.04 -3.14 -5.37
CA GLY A 111 15.76 -1.90 -5.66
C GLY A 111 16.18 -1.76 -7.12
N GLU A 112 16.56 -2.85 -7.77
CA GLU A 112 16.97 -2.89 -9.19
C GLU A 112 15.88 -2.38 -10.14
N PHE A 113 14.60 -2.60 -9.79
CA PHE A 113 13.45 -2.22 -10.61
C PHE A 113 12.61 -1.10 -9.98
N THR A 114 13.01 -0.59 -8.81
CA THR A 114 12.21 0.36 -8.00
C THR A 114 10.76 -0.13 -7.82
N ARG A 115 10.60 -1.44 -7.55
CA ARG A 115 9.32 -2.12 -7.57
C ARG A 115 8.96 -2.66 -6.18
N PHE A 116 7.71 -2.43 -5.79
CA PHE A 116 7.10 -3.03 -4.61
C PHE A 116 6.32 -4.29 -5.02
N GLU A 117 6.47 -5.35 -4.25
CA GLU A 117 5.81 -6.63 -4.47
C GLU A 117 5.18 -7.10 -3.16
N ASN A 118 4.11 -7.87 -3.25
CA ASN A 118 3.59 -8.54 -2.08
C ASN A 118 4.67 -9.50 -1.54
N PRO A 119 4.81 -9.63 -0.21
CA PRO A 119 5.63 -10.70 0.33
C PRO A 119 5.14 -12.00 -0.28
N GLU A 120 6.05 -12.78 -0.89
CA GLU A 120 5.69 -14.11 -1.34
C GLU A 120 5.07 -14.82 -0.14
N SER A 121 3.89 -15.36 -0.32
CA SER A 121 3.29 -16.26 0.66
C SER A 121 4.28 -17.41 0.76
N ALA A 122 5.15 -17.38 1.76
CA ALA A 122 6.07 -18.48 2.04
C ALA A 122 5.18 -19.71 2.10
N GLY A 123 5.37 -20.60 1.11
CA GLY A 123 4.48 -21.70 0.87
C GLY A 123 4.10 -22.38 2.18
N ASN A 124 2.81 -22.39 2.49
CA ASN A 124 2.13 -23.18 3.52
C ASN A 124 2.88 -23.41 4.86
N ASN A 125 3.57 -22.43 5.41
CA ASN A 125 4.06 -22.53 6.76
C ASN A 125 3.12 -21.76 7.71
N ILE A 126 2.13 -22.49 8.23
CA ILE A 126 1.03 -22.05 9.10
C ILE A 126 1.52 -21.55 10.49
N ASN A 127 2.81 -21.27 10.67
CA ASN A 127 3.40 -20.92 11.97
C ASN A 127 4.14 -19.57 12.01
N SER A 128 3.75 -18.59 11.20
CA SER A 128 4.19 -17.21 11.46
C SER A 128 3.16 -16.55 12.37
N PRO A 129 3.53 -16.07 13.57
CA PRO A 129 2.60 -15.31 14.40
C PRO A 129 2.16 -14.08 13.63
N ALA A 130 0.84 -13.97 13.42
CA ALA A 130 0.22 -12.81 12.81
C ALA A 130 0.61 -11.56 13.60
N ILE A 131 1.40 -10.68 12.99
CA ILE A 131 1.66 -9.37 13.55
C ILE A 131 0.40 -8.54 13.33
N GLY A 132 -0.27 -8.23 14.44
CA GLY A 132 -1.35 -7.28 14.55
C GLY A 132 -2.48 -7.49 13.55
N GLY A 133 -3.58 -8.09 13.98
CA GLY A 133 -4.77 -8.48 13.21
C GLY A 133 -5.32 -7.46 12.22
N GLY A 134 -4.60 -7.26 11.13
CA GLY A 134 -5.13 -6.64 9.93
C GLY A 134 -5.68 -7.76 9.05
N GLU A 135 -6.98 -7.96 9.07
CA GLU A 135 -7.68 -8.79 8.11
C GLU A 135 -7.42 -8.21 6.72
N ILE A 136 -6.73 -8.98 5.86
CA ILE A 136 -6.56 -8.60 4.47
C ILE A 136 -7.94 -8.73 3.83
N ILE A 137 -8.68 -7.63 3.75
CA ILE A 137 -9.92 -7.59 3.00
C ILE A 137 -9.54 -7.65 1.53
N GLY A 138 -9.54 -8.86 0.96
CA GLY A 138 -9.40 -9.06 -0.47
C GLY A 138 -10.44 -8.25 -1.21
N SER A 139 -10.03 -7.53 -2.24
CA SER A 139 -10.94 -6.81 -3.11
C SER A 139 -12.00 -7.78 -3.65
N LYS A 140 -13.27 -7.51 -3.37
CA LYS A 140 -14.41 -8.31 -3.85
C LYS A 140 -14.54 -8.37 -5.38
N MET A 141 -13.74 -7.60 -6.10
CA MET A 141 -13.77 -7.56 -7.57
C MET A 141 -13.01 -8.71 -8.25
N ASN A 142 -12.19 -9.48 -7.51
CA ASN A 142 -11.41 -10.56 -8.10
C ASN A 142 -11.76 -11.95 -7.56
N GLY A 143 -12.88 -12.09 -6.87
CA GLY A 143 -13.41 -13.35 -6.31
C GLY A 143 -14.68 -13.81 -7.01
N GLY A 144 -14.73 -13.74 -8.34
CA GLY A 144 -15.75 -14.40 -9.11
C GLY A 144 -15.33 -15.84 -9.39
N ASP A 145 -15.79 -16.77 -8.58
CA ASP A 145 -15.84 -18.18 -8.97
C ASP A 145 -16.73 -18.30 -10.21
N PHE A 146 -16.11 -18.15 -11.38
CA PHE A 146 -16.73 -18.54 -12.63
C PHE A 146 -16.55 -20.08 -12.73
N MET A 147 -17.45 -20.81 -12.12
CA MET A 147 -17.68 -22.23 -12.48
C MET A 147 -18.51 -22.21 -13.77
N PRO A 148 -17.98 -22.67 -14.91
CA PRO A 148 -18.82 -22.89 -16.09
C PRO A 148 -19.81 -23.98 -15.75
N SER A 149 -21.11 -23.67 -15.88
CA SER A 149 -22.16 -24.67 -15.80
C SER A 149 -21.92 -25.73 -16.88
N SER A 150 -22.15 -26.97 -16.55
CA SER A 150 -21.91 -28.17 -17.38
C SER A 150 -22.77 -28.25 -18.65
N GLU A 151 -23.40 -27.18 -19.07
CA GLU A 151 -24.28 -27.15 -20.28
C GLU A 151 -23.62 -26.54 -21.52
N ASP A 152 -22.39 -25.97 -21.41
CA ASP A 152 -21.69 -25.38 -22.56
C ASP A 152 -20.48 -26.21 -23.03
N ALA A 153 -20.57 -27.55 -22.98
CA ALA A 153 -19.56 -28.40 -23.58
C ALA A 153 -19.76 -28.44 -25.10
N PRO A 154 -18.80 -27.97 -25.92
CA PRO A 154 -18.91 -28.14 -27.36
C PRO A 154 -18.79 -29.61 -27.75
N PHE A 155 -19.81 -30.11 -28.41
CA PHE A 155 -19.94 -31.30 -29.23
C PHE A 155 -18.72 -32.24 -29.25
N ALA A 156 -18.85 -33.38 -28.60
CA ALA A 156 -17.99 -34.54 -28.83
C ALA A 156 -18.35 -35.14 -30.22
N PRO A 157 -17.38 -35.44 -31.09
CA PRO A 157 -17.67 -36.15 -32.33
C PRO A 157 -18.15 -37.55 -32.02
N SER A 158 -19.31 -37.92 -32.51
CA SER A 158 -19.90 -39.25 -32.46
C SER A 158 -19.00 -40.25 -33.21
N ASP A 159 -18.46 -41.18 -32.50
CA ASP A 159 -17.85 -42.36 -33.07
C ASP A 159 -18.95 -43.26 -33.65
N ASN A 160 -19.10 -43.22 -34.95
CA ASN A 160 -19.93 -44.16 -35.69
C ASN A 160 -19.04 -45.05 -36.55
N GLY A 161 -18.79 -46.19 -36.07
CA GLY A 161 -19.53 -47.29 -36.62
C GLY A 161 -18.73 -48.05 -37.64
N SER A 162 -18.23 -49.14 -37.21
CA SER A 162 -18.01 -50.41 -37.99
C SER A 162 -18.69 -50.45 -39.32
N ALA A 163 -17.92 -50.65 -40.37
CA ALA A 163 -18.38 -51.30 -41.61
C ALA A 163 -17.59 -52.57 -41.82
N PRO A 164 -18.26 -53.71 -42.06
CA PRO A 164 -17.62 -54.95 -42.45
C PRO A 164 -17.41 -54.96 -43.96
N PHE A 165 -16.34 -55.63 -44.34
CA PHE A 165 -15.85 -56.20 -45.57
C PHE A 165 -14.51 -55.68 -45.98
#